data_15b35d19f46a3b157d7398bb75107d18
#
_entry.id   15b35d19f46a3b157d7398bb75107d18
#
_cell.length_a   1.000
_cell.length_b   1.000
_cell.length_c   1.000
_cell.angle_alpha   90.00
_cell.angle_beta   90.00
_cell.angle_gamma   90.00
#
_symmetry.space_group_name_H-M   'P 1'
#
loop_
_entity.id
_entity.type
_entity.pdbx_description
1 polymer ?
#
loop_
_entity_poly.entity_id
_entity_poly.type
_entity_poly.pdbx_seq_one_letter_code
_entity_poly.pdbx_strand_id
1 'polypeptide(L)'
;VARDQETFGWVHESVLLKSVVPSDPISQFISTFSDKHLLIFLVIISVIASGYLLRRIMKKKAFIVHFNDIDSIYPTLLAITVAAAATFYSSIQLFDADSWQHFYFHPSLNPFSQPPIIGIFVGAVWAMLIMGMAAIDEVKRLLPVSQAILYLGGLAAICAANYIIFSITTLYY
;
A
#
# COMPACT_ATOMS: atom_id res chain seq x y z
N VAL A 1 24.58 -22.28 -8.25
CA VAL A 1 24.44 -21.89 -6.85
C VAL A 1 25.48 -22.62 -6.02
N ALA A 2 26.23 -21.91 -5.23
CA ALA A 2 27.22 -22.50 -4.32
C ALA A 2 26.60 -22.58 -2.91
N ARG A 3 26.67 -23.73 -2.29
CA ARG A 3 26.26 -23.93 -0.89
C ARG A 3 27.39 -23.52 0.07
N ASP A 4 28.60 -23.85 -0.30
CA ASP A 4 29.85 -23.50 0.35
C ASP A 4 30.98 -23.45 -0.71
N GLN A 5 32.24 -23.28 -0.31
CA GLN A 5 33.37 -23.19 -1.23
C GLN A 5 33.64 -24.50 -2.00
N GLU A 6 33.09 -25.63 -1.54
CA GLU A 6 33.37 -26.96 -2.10
C GLU A 6 32.16 -27.60 -2.80
N THR A 7 30.92 -27.10 -2.51
CA THR A 7 29.68 -27.70 -2.99
C THR A 7 28.97 -26.77 -3.98
N PHE A 8 28.94 -27.15 -5.23
CA PHE A 8 28.24 -26.43 -6.32
C PHE A 8 27.13 -27.30 -6.87
N GLY A 9 26.07 -26.65 -7.34
CA GLY A 9 24.94 -27.33 -7.96
C GLY A 9 24.20 -26.41 -8.95
N TRP A 10 23.46 -27.04 -9.87
CA TRP A 10 22.56 -26.37 -10.79
C TRP A 10 21.15 -26.42 -10.21
N VAL A 11 20.49 -25.27 -10.16
CA VAL A 11 19.10 -25.12 -9.74
C VAL A 11 18.33 -24.49 -10.89
N HIS A 12 17.14 -24.99 -11.16
CA HIS A 12 16.27 -24.39 -12.18
C HIS A 12 15.93 -22.94 -11.80
N GLU A 13 16.03 -22.03 -12.76
CA GLU A 13 15.83 -20.61 -12.54
C GLU A 13 14.49 -20.30 -11.84
N SER A 14 13.41 -20.92 -12.26
CA SER A 14 12.07 -20.73 -11.67
C SER A 14 11.98 -21.12 -10.20
N VAL A 15 12.83 -22.04 -9.73
CA VAL A 15 12.89 -22.43 -8.31
C VAL A 15 13.75 -21.43 -7.54
N LEU A 16 14.85 -20.98 -8.13
CA LEU A 16 15.73 -19.98 -7.52
C LEU A 16 14.99 -18.65 -7.32
N LEU A 17 14.31 -18.15 -8.37
CA LEU A 17 13.58 -16.88 -8.32
C LEU A 17 12.51 -16.82 -7.22
N LYS A 18 11.91 -17.96 -6.87
CA LYS A 18 10.92 -18.02 -5.76
C LYS A 18 11.54 -17.95 -4.36
N SER A 19 12.85 -18.22 -4.24
CA SER A 19 13.54 -18.32 -2.94
C SER A 19 14.50 -17.17 -2.66
N VAL A 20 14.72 -16.28 -3.61
CA VAL A 20 15.62 -15.14 -3.45
C VAL A 20 14.86 -13.81 -3.43
N VAL A 21 15.33 -12.90 -2.59
CA VAL A 21 14.86 -11.51 -2.56
C VAL A 21 15.96 -10.65 -3.18
N PRO A 22 15.65 -9.81 -4.17
CA PRO A 22 16.63 -8.89 -4.73
C PRO A 22 17.22 -7.94 -3.68
N SER A 23 18.46 -7.50 -3.90
CA SER A 23 19.11 -6.54 -3.01
C SER A 23 18.61 -5.10 -3.18
N ASP A 24 17.76 -4.86 -4.16
CA ASP A 24 17.16 -3.54 -4.41
C ASP A 24 16.22 -3.11 -3.27
N PRO A 25 16.29 -1.85 -2.79
CA PRO A 25 15.47 -1.37 -1.69
C PRO A 25 13.97 -1.48 -1.93
N ILE A 26 13.50 -1.31 -3.18
CA ILE A 26 12.07 -1.41 -3.53
C ILE A 26 11.60 -2.85 -3.40
N SER A 27 12.39 -3.80 -3.90
CA SER A 27 12.09 -5.23 -3.81
C SER A 27 12.10 -5.73 -2.37
N GLN A 28 13.06 -5.26 -1.57
CA GLN A 28 13.10 -5.55 -0.13
C GLN A 28 11.89 -4.98 0.61
N PHE A 29 11.48 -3.76 0.28
CA PHE A 29 10.26 -3.16 0.83
C PHE A 29 9.03 -4.01 0.48
N ILE A 30 8.85 -4.38 -0.79
CA ILE A 30 7.75 -5.23 -1.24
C ILE A 30 7.78 -6.58 -0.50
N SER A 31 8.93 -7.24 -0.42
CA SER A 31 9.09 -8.51 0.29
C SER A 31 8.72 -8.40 1.77
N THR A 32 9.22 -7.38 2.45
CA THR A 32 8.95 -7.15 3.87
C THR A 32 7.45 -6.92 4.14
N PHE A 33 6.80 -6.10 3.32
CA PHE A 33 5.37 -5.82 3.49
C PHE A 33 4.45 -6.93 2.96
N SER A 34 4.97 -7.87 2.17
CA SER A 34 4.25 -9.08 1.75
C SER A 34 4.38 -10.23 2.74
N ASP A 35 5.21 -10.11 3.78
CA ASP A 35 5.33 -11.14 4.82
C ASP A 35 4.03 -11.22 5.64
N LYS A 36 3.42 -12.41 5.64
CA LYS A 36 2.17 -12.67 6.36
C LYS A 36 2.27 -12.40 7.86
N HIS A 37 3.43 -12.69 8.47
CA HIS A 37 3.63 -12.47 9.90
C HIS A 37 3.68 -10.99 10.23
N LEU A 38 4.38 -10.20 9.41
CA LEU A 38 4.42 -8.74 9.55
C LEU A 38 3.03 -8.13 9.35
N LEU A 39 2.29 -8.58 8.32
CA LEU A 39 0.93 -8.09 8.06
C LEU A 39 -0.01 -8.36 9.24
N ILE A 40 0.00 -9.58 9.79
CA ILE A 40 -0.80 -9.94 10.96
C ILE A 40 -0.43 -9.07 12.15
N PHE A 41 0.87 -8.87 12.41
CA PHE A 41 1.35 -8.02 13.49
C PHE A 41 0.90 -6.57 13.33
N LEU A 42 1.00 -5.99 12.12
CA LEU A 42 0.52 -4.64 11.83
C LEU A 42 -1.00 -4.51 12.00
N VAL A 43 -1.77 -5.50 11.59
CA VAL A 43 -3.24 -5.53 11.80
C VAL A 43 -3.56 -5.53 13.29
N ILE A 44 -2.91 -6.37 14.09
CA ILE A 44 -3.13 -6.44 15.54
C ILE A 44 -2.82 -5.09 16.19
N ILE A 45 -1.67 -4.50 15.90
CA ILE A 45 -1.29 -3.16 16.43
C ILE A 45 -2.29 -2.10 16.00
N SER A 46 -2.72 -2.11 14.72
CA SER A 46 -3.69 -1.15 14.20
C SER A 46 -5.04 -1.24 14.90
N VAL A 47 -5.53 -2.45 15.19
CA VAL A 47 -6.77 -2.68 15.94
C VAL A 47 -6.65 -2.18 17.37
N ILE A 48 -5.54 -2.48 18.06
CA ILE A 48 -5.30 -2.02 19.45
C ILE A 48 -5.20 -0.49 19.49
N ALA A 49 -4.43 0.12 18.59
CA ALA A 49 -4.27 1.56 18.51
C ALA A 49 -5.59 2.27 18.19
N SER A 50 -6.36 1.74 17.25
CA SER A 50 -7.69 2.26 16.89
C SER A 50 -8.66 2.16 18.05
N GLY A 51 -8.69 1.03 18.75
CA GLY A 51 -9.53 0.83 19.94
C GLY A 51 -9.17 1.80 21.07
N TYR A 52 -7.87 2.02 21.29
CA TYR A 52 -7.40 2.99 22.30
C TYR A 52 -7.80 4.43 21.92
N LEU A 53 -7.61 4.82 20.64
CA LEU A 53 -8.00 6.13 20.13
C LEU A 53 -9.50 6.36 20.25
N LEU A 54 -10.32 5.42 19.81
CA LEU A 54 -11.79 5.48 19.91
C LEU A 54 -12.23 5.63 21.36
N ARG A 55 -11.67 4.85 22.29
CA ARG A 55 -11.96 4.96 23.72
C ARG A 55 -11.60 6.35 24.28
N ARG A 56 -10.47 6.92 23.84
CA ARG A 56 -10.04 8.24 24.26
C ARG A 56 -10.95 9.36 23.73
N ILE A 57 -11.39 9.24 22.47
CA ILE A 57 -12.34 10.16 21.81
C ILE A 57 -13.68 10.12 22.56
N MET A 58 -14.24 8.95 22.81
CA MET A 58 -15.51 8.78 23.49
C MET A 58 -15.49 9.36 24.91
N LYS A 59 -14.38 9.20 25.65
CA LYS A 59 -14.22 9.78 27.00
C LYS A 59 -14.10 11.29 27.02
N LYS A 60 -13.53 11.92 26.00
CA LYS A 60 -13.27 13.36 25.95
C LYS A 60 -14.32 14.16 25.20
N LYS A 61 -15.41 13.54 24.72
CA LYS A 61 -16.40 14.18 23.82
C LYS A 61 -15.74 14.93 22.66
N ALA A 62 -14.67 14.34 22.08
CA ALA A 62 -14.01 14.93 20.94
C ALA A 62 -14.98 15.04 19.77
N PHE A 63 -15.05 16.18 19.14
CA PHE A 63 -15.87 16.40 17.97
C PHE A 63 -15.30 15.57 16.81
N ILE A 64 -16.09 14.63 16.30
CA ILE A 64 -15.68 13.82 15.13
C ILE A 64 -15.97 14.66 13.90
N VAL A 65 -14.92 15.09 13.23
CA VAL A 65 -15.04 15.76 11.93
C VAL A 65 -15.41 14.71 10.90
N HIS A 66 -16.58 14.90 10.24
CA HIS A 66 -17.00 14.02 9.17
C HIS A 66 -16.18 14.27 7.91
N PHE A 67 -16.15 13.27 7.03
CA PHE A 67 -15.39 13.35 5.78
C PHE A 67 -15.85 14.53 4.90
N ASN A 68 -17.12 14.91 5.01
CA ASN A 68 -17.75 15.99 4.26
C ASN A 68 -17.64 17.38 4.93
N ASP A 69 -17.10 17.47 6.13
CA ASP A 69 -16.93 18.72 6.85
C ASP A 69 -15.69 19.51 6.38
N ILE A 70 -14.87 18.88 5.55
CA ILE A 70 -13.72 19.51 4.91
C ILE A 70 -14.05 19.74 3.45
N ASP A 71 -14.08 21.00 3.03
CA ASP A 71 -14.27 21.40 1.63
C ASP A 71 -12.97 21.16 0.84
N SER A 72 -12.64 19.89 0.66
CA SER A 72 -11.46 19.42 -0.07
C SER A 72 -11.75 18.17 -0.89
N ILE A 73 -11.28 18.18 -2.13
CA ILE A 73 -11.42 17.05 -3.04
C ILE A 73 -10.32 15.97 -2.82
N TYR A 74 -9.18 16.34 -2.23
CA TYR A 74 -8.01 15.46 -2.13
C TYR A 74 -8.25 14.17 -1.34
N PRO A 75 -8.96 14.14 -0.19
CA PRO A 75 -9.27 12.91 0.51
C PRO A 75 -10.07 11.93 -0.36
N THR A 76 -11.04 12.44 -1.12
CA THR A 76 -11.85 11.62 -2.04
C THR A 76 -11.00 11.08 -3.20
N LEU A 77 -10.18 11.95 -3.82
CA LEU A 77 -9.27 11.53 -4.89
C LEU A 77 -8.27 10.48 -4.40
N LEU A 78 -7.74 10.64 -3.18
CA LEU A 78 -6.85 9.64 -2.60
C LEU A 78 -7.55 8.29 -2.45
N ALA A 79 -8.77 8.26 -1.90
CA ALA A 79 -9.53 7.02 -1.73
C ALA A 79 -9.82 6.33 -3.08
N ILE A 80 -10.16 7.10 -4.12
CA ILE A 80 -10.40 6.58 -5.48
C ILE A 80 -9.08 6.03 -6.08
N THR A 81 -7.98 6.78 -5.93
CA THR A 81 -6.68 6.37 -6.47
C THR A 81 -6.17 5.10 -5.80
N VAL A 82 -6.39 4.93 -4.48
CA VAL A 82 -6.06 3.70 -3.75
C VAL A 82 -6.88 2.52 -4.28
N ALA A 83 -8.19 2.70 -4.51
CA ALA A 83 -9.04 1.66 -5.08
C ALA A 83 -8.57 1.24 -6.48
N ALA A 84 -8.26 2.21 -7.34
CA ALA A 84 -7.72 1.96 -8.67
C ALA A 84 -6.38 1.22 -8.62
N ALA A 85 -5.44 1.65 -7.77
CA ALA A 85 -4.15 1.00 -7.61
C ALA A 85 -4.29 -0.43 -7.08
N ALA A 86 -5.20 -0.69 -6.15
CA ALA A 86 -5.51 -2.03 -5.65
C ALA A 86 -6.04 -2.95 -6.77
N THR A 87 -6.92 -2.43 -7.62
CA THR A 87 -7.44 -3.16 -8.77
C THR A 87 -6.34 -3.49 -9.77
N PHE A 88 -5.48 -2.51 -10.13
CA PHE A 88 -4.34 -2.75 -11.02
C PHE A 88 -3.37 -3.77 -10.45
N TYR A 89 -3.00 -3.64 -9.18
CA TYR A 89 -2.11 -4.59 -8.52
C TYR A 89 -2.63 -6.03 -8.58
N SER A 90 -3.88 -6.25 -8.23
CA SER A 90 -4.49 -7.58 -8.26
C SER A 90 -4.67 -8.10 -9.68
N SER A 91 -5.01 -7.23 -10.64
CA SER A 91 -5.11 -7.59 -12.06
C SER A 91 -3.76 -8.01 -12.64
N ILE A 92 -2.69 -7.32 -12.30
CA ILE A 92 -1.34 -7.70 -12.74
C ILE A 92 -0.97 -9.07 -12.20
N GLN A 93 -1.22 -9.34 -10.93
CA GLN A 93 -0.92 -10.64 -10.32
C GLN A 93 -1.74 -11.78 -10.95
N LEU A 94 -2.97 -11.50 -11.39
CA LEU A 94 -3.87 -12.51 -11.95
C LEU A 94 -3.62 -12.76 -13.44
N PHE A 95 -3.39 -11.71 -14.23
CA PHE A 95 -3.34 -11.78 -15.68
C PHE A 95 -1.95 -11.63 -16.29
N ASP A 96 -0.99 -11.07 -15.54
CA ASP A 96 0.37 -10.78 -16.03
C ASP A 96 1.42 -10.96 -14.92
N ALA A 97 1.41 -12.16 -14.33
CA ALA A 97 2.31 -12.49 -13.23
C ALA A 97 3.80 -12.39 -13.64
N ASP A 98 4.13 -12.65 -14.92
CA ASP A 98 5.50 -12.57 -15.43
C ASP A 98 6.01 -11.12 -15.43
N SER A 99 5.19 -10.15 -15.85
CA SER A 99 5.53 -8.72 -15.76
C SER A 99 5.70 -8.28 -14.31
N TRP A 100 4.89 -8.79 -13.38
CA TRP A 100 5.06 -8.52 -11.97
C TRP A 100 6.38 -9.08 -11.43
N GLN A 101 6.72 -10.32 -11.80
CA GLN A 101 7.99 -10.94 -11.41
C GLN A 101 9.17 -10.16 -11.98
N HIS A 102 9.12 -9.75 -13.25
CA HIS A 102 10.15 -8.93 -13.86
C HIS A 102 10.33 -7.59 -13.11
N PHE A 103 9.22 -6.90 -12.78
CA PHE A 103 9.26 -5.67 -11.99
C PHE A 103 9.87 -5.90 -10.59
N TYR A 104 9.54 -7.01 -9.94
CA TYR A 104 10.07 -7.34 -8.62
C TYR A 104 11.61 -7.51 -8.64
N PHE A 105 12.15 -8.08 -9.71
CA PHE A 105 13.60 -8.26 -9.85
C PHE A 105 14.33 -7.05 -10.45
N HIS A 106 13.61 -6.21 -11.19
CA HIS A 106 14.15 -5.00 -11.85
C HIS A 106 13.22 -3.80 -11.61
N PRO A 107 13.05 -3.37 -10.35
CA PRO A 107 12.12 -2.32 -10.02
C PRO A 107 12.57 -0.97 -10.55
N SER A 108 11.62 -0.17 -11.02
CA SER A 108 11.85 1.22 -11.37
C SER A 108 10.66 2.07 -10.99
N LEU A 109 10.92 3.21 -10.38
CA LEU A 109 9.88 4.21 -10.06
C LEU A 109 9.50 5.07 -11.27
N ASN A 110 10.18 4.90 -12.41
CA ASN A 110 9.82 5.59 -13.65
C ASN A 110 8.71 4.80 -14.37
N PRO A 111 7.46 5.32 -14.44
CA PRO A 111 6.35 4.62 -15.07
C PRO A 111 6.56 4.41 -16.58
N PHE A 112 7.38 5.25 -17.23
CA PHE A 112 7.63 5.16 -18.67
C PHE A 112 8.70 4.12 -19.04
N SER A 113 9.45 3.61 -18.09
CA SER A 113 10.48 2.58 -18.31
C SER A 113 9.96 1.16 -18.11
N GLN A 114 8.70 0.99 -17.74
CA GLN A 114 8.09 -0.28 -17.43
C GLN A 114 7.09 -0.72 -18.51
N PRO A 115 6.73 -2.03 -18.58
CA PRO A 115 5.61 -2.48 -19.40
C PRO A 115 4.35 -1.64 -19.10
N PRO A 116 3.45 -1.42 -20.09
CA PRO A 116 2.35 -0.46 -19.95
C PRO A 116 1.48 -0.66 -18.69
N ILE A 117 1.17 -1.90 -18.33
CA ILE A 117 0.32 -2.21 -17.18
C ILE A 117 1.04 -1.89 -15.86
N ILE A 118 2.32 -2.23 -15.76
CA ILE A 118 3.16 -1.87 -14.61
C ILE A 118 3.36 -0.35 -14.55
N GLY A 119 3.57 0.29 -15.70
CA GLY A 119 3.70 1.75 -15.78
C GLY A 119 2.46 2.47 -15.25
N ILE A 120 1.27 2.00 -15.59
CA ILE A 120 0.00 2.54 -15.05
C ILE A 120 -0.06 2.34 -13.54
N PHE A 121 0.30 1.16 -13.03
CA PHE A 121 0.34 0.88 -11.60
C PHE A 121 1.33 1.81 -10.86
N VAL A 122 2.55 1.96 -11.37
CA VAL A 122 3.56 2.87 -10.79
C VAL A 122 3.07 4.32 -10.86
N GLY A 123 2.40 4.72 -11.95
CA GLY A 123 1.75 6.02 -12.06
C GLY A 123 0.66 6.24 -11.02
N ALA A 124 -0.16 5.22 -10.74
CA ALA A 124 -1.16 5.27 -9.66
C ALA A 124 -0.52 5.40 -8.28
N VAL A 125 0.63 4.75 -8.03
CA VAL A 125 1.40 4.92 -6.78
C VAL A 125 1.90 6.36 -6.64
N TRP A 126 2.43 6.97 -7.69
CA TRP A 126 2.80 8.39 -7.68
C TRP A 126 1.61 9.31 -7.41
N ALA A 127 0.47 9.04 -8.05
CA ALA A 127 -0.76 9.80 -7.82
C ALA A 127 -1.22 9.67 -6.34
N MET A 128 -1.15 8.48 -5.73
CA MET A 128 -1.46 8.30 -4.30
C MET A 128 -0.54 9.13 -3.41
N LEU A 129 0.76 9.17 -3.69
CA LEU A 129 1.70 9.97 -2.92
C LEU A 129 1.38 11.47 -3.01
N ILE A 130 1.13 11.97 -4.22
CA ILE A 130 0.80 13.38 -4.45
C ILE A 130 -0.51 13.76 -3.77
N MET A 131 -1.57 12.96 -3.96
CA MET A 131 -2.87 13.21 -3.34
C MET A 131 -2.83 13.07 -1.82
N GLY A 132 -2.04 12.11 -1.31
CA GLY A 132 -1.83 11.93 0.12
C GLY A 132 -1.14 13.14 0.76
N MET A 133 -0.07 13.65 0.15
CA MET A 133 0.61 14.85 0.62
C MET A 133 -0.30 16.09 0.58
N ALA A 134 -1.06 16.26 -0.50
CA ALA A 134 -2.02 17.36 -0.64
C ALA A 134 -3.13 17.26 0.42
N ALA A 135 -3.67 16.07 0.66
CA ALA A 135 -4.68 15.85 1.70
C ALA A 135 -4.14 16.15 3.10
N ILE A 136 -2.90 15.73 3.42
CA ILE A 136 -2.26 16.03 4.70
C ILE A 136 -2.08 17.55 4.88
N ASP A 137 -1.57 18.24 3.86
CA ASP A 137 -1.34 19.68 3.93
C ASP A 137 -2.64 20.44 4.15
N GLU A 138 -3.69 20.10 3.41
CA GLU A 138 -4.97 20.76 3.50
C GLU A 138 -5.68 20.50 4.83
N VAL A 139 -5.69 19.25 5.30
CA VAL A 139 -6.25 18.89 6.59
C VAL A 139 -5.54 19.61 7.74
N LYS A 140 -4.20 19.73 7.67
CA LYS A 140 -3.42 20.48 8.67
C LYS A 140 -3.69 21.98 8.66
N ARG A 141 -4.10 22.53 7.51
CA ARG A 141 -4.46 23.96 7.40
C ARG A 141 -5.85 24.25 7.94
N LEU A 142 -6.78 23.32 7.79
CA LEU A 142 -8.19 23.51 8.13
C LEU A 142 -8.54 23.06 9.56
N LEU A 143 -7.79 22.11 10.13
CA LEU A 143 -8.13 21.50 11.41
C LEU A 143 -7.04 21.69 12.46
N PRO A 144 -7.43 21.81 13.75
CA PRO A 144 -6.50 21.71 14.87
C PRO A 144 -5.80 20.34 14.87
N VAL A 145 -4.54 20.28 15.36
CA VAL A 145 -3.69 19.09 15.29
C VAL A 145 -4.38 17.81 15.80
N SER A 146 -5.14 17.88 16.89
CA SER A 146 -5.83 16.70 17.43
C SER A 146 -6.94 16.18 16.51
N GLN A 147 -7.69 17.08 15.86
CA GLN A 147 -8.73 16.71 14.89
C GLN A 147 -8.13 16.27 13.56
N ALA A 148 -7.04 16.92 13.12
CA ALA A 148 -6.31 16.53 11.91
C ALA A 148 -5.78 15.09 12.01
N ILE A 149 -5.20 14.71 13.14
CA ILE A 149 -4.71 13.33 13.37
C ILE A 149 -5.86 12.33 13.31
N LEU A 150 -7.01 12.64 13.90
CA LEU A 150 -8.18 11.77 13.88
C LEU A 150 -8.74 11.63 12.46
N TYR A 151 -8.86 12.74 11.74
CA TYR A 151 -9.33 12.74 10.36
C TYR A 151 -8.40 11.94 9.44
N LEU A 152 -7.10 12.19 9.51
CA LEU A 152 -6.10 11.47 8.70
C LEU A 152 -6.04 9.98 9.07
N GLY A 153 -6.21 9.64 10.35
CA GLY A 153 -6.32 8.25 10.80
C GLY A 153 -7.57 7.57 10.22
N GLY A 154 -8.70 8.26 10.20
CA GLY A 154 -9.94 7.78 9.56
C GLY A 154 -9.78 7.61 8.05
N LEU A 155 -9.17 8.59 7.38
CA LEU A 155 -8.87 8.52 5.95
C LEU A 155 -7.96 7.34 5.62
N ALA A 156 -6.90 7.13 6.39
CA ALA A 156 -6.01 5.99 6.23
C ALA A 156 -6.75 4.65 6.41
N ALA A 157 -7.67 4.56 7.37
CA ALA A 157 -8.51 3.37 7.57
C ALA A 157 -9.44 3.13 6.37
N ILE A 158 -10.05 4.17 5.81
CA ILE A 158 -10.87 4.06 4.59
C ILE A 158 -10.02 3.61 3.40
N CYS A 159 -8.84 4.17 3.21
CA CYS A 159 -7.91 3.75 2.15
C CYS A 159 -7.51 2.28 2.32
N ALA A 160 -7.20 1.84 3.53
CA ALA A 160 -6.87 0.44 3.82
C ALA A 160 -8.05 -0.49 3.53
N ALA A 161 -9.26 -0.12 3.94
CA ALA A 161 -10.48 -0.88 3.63
C ALA A 161 -10.74 -0.96 2.12
N ASN A 162 -10.61 0.15 1.39
CA ASN A 162 -10.72 0.18 -0.07
C ASN A 162 -9.69 -0.74 -0.72
N TYR A 163 -8.43 -0.68 -0.28
CA TYR A 163 -7.39 -1.55 -0.80
C TYR A 163 -7.77 -3.03 -0.63
N ILE A 164 -8.19 -3.43 0.56
CA ILE A 164 -8.58 -4.82 0.85
C ILE A 164 -9.78 -5.24 -0.01
N ILE A 165 -10.85 -4.42 -0.04
CA ILE A 165 -12.07 -4.74 -0.79
C ILE A 165 -11.76 -4.91 -2.28
N PHE A 166 -11.10 -3.93 -2.89
CA PHE A 166 -10.81 -3.97 -4.33
C PHE A 166 -9.80 -5.04 -4.70
N SER A 167 -8.78 -5.32 -3.86
CA SER A 167 -7.87 -6.44 -4.09
C SER A 167 -8.58 -7.78 -4.03
N ILE A 168 -9.41 -8.01 -3.03
CA ILE A 168 -10.16 -9.28 -2.89
C ILE A 168 -11.16 -9.44 -4.03
N THR A 169 -11.94 -8.38 -4.32
CA THR A 169 -12.95 -8.43 -5.39
C THR A 169 -12.32 -8.78 -6.74
N THR A 170 -11.18 -8.17 -7.07
CA THR A 170 -10.49 -8.44 -8.34
C THR A 170 -9.91 -9.86 -8.41
N LEU A 171 -9.50 -10.44 -7.27
CA LEU A 171 -8.94 -11.79 -7.25
C LEU A 171 -10.00 -12.90 -7.33
N TYR A 172 -11.24 -12.64 -6.90
CA TYR A 172 -12.29 -13.68 -6.79
C TYR A 172 -13.44 -13.52 -7.78
N TYR A 173 -13.54 -12.43 -8.51
CA TYR A 173 -14.57 -12.11 -9.50
C TYR A 173 -13.97 -11.59 -10.80
#